data_85cc854b99528e6c2ef92b79c3b45673
#
_entry.id   85cc854b99528e6c2ef92b79c3b45673
#
_cell.length_a   1.000
_cell.length_b   1.000
_cell.length_c   1.000
_cell.angle_alpha   90.00
_cell.angle_beta   90.00
_cell.angle_gamma   90.00
#
_symmetry.space_group_name_H-M   'P 1'
#
loop_
_entity.id
_entity.type
_entity.pdbx_description
1 polymer ?
#
loop_
_entity_poly.entity_id
_entity_poly.type
_entity_poly.pdbx_seq_one_letter_code
_entity_poly.pdbx_strand_id
1 'polypeptide(L)'
;GEKAPLWLCFTVRTPGAHGAYAHLSESATKIAARLIGDLDQALAGIEVAPPGRIGEALAAGAAAADRAMGEGAAVIMQRVTLNIGTIQGGLKVNMIPGACSFEADIRLPVGGTKAMVMPRIDAILRRYPSATVEEINFTEPAACDPFHEMVGYLRANARAVSGIDPLPVLSLGGSDARLWRQRGIPAFIYGPYPRGMGQRDENVDAEEYLHVVKVHVLSAFDYLSSAG
;
A
#
# COMPACT_ATOMS: atom_id res chain seq x y z
N GLY A 1 -3.86 -2.01 -11.81
CA GLY A 1 -4.18 -2.57 -10.48
C GLY A 1 -3.43 -1.84 -9.37
N GLU A 2 -3.71 -2.20 -8.14
CA GLU A 2 -3.16 -1.52 -6.96
C GLU A 2 -3.11 -2.40 -5.73
N LYS A 3 -2.13 -2.13 -4.85
CA LYS A 3 -2.10 -2.69 -3.50
C LYS A 3 -3.24 -2.13 -2.66
N ALA A 4 -3.66 -2.88 -1.65
CA ALA A 4 -4.75 -2.48 -0.78
C ALA A 4 -4.34 -2.40 0.69
N PRO A 5 -4.90 -1.47 1.46
CA PRO A 5 -4.62 -1.33 2.88
C PRO A 5 -5.37 -2.36 3.72
N LEU A 6 -4.68 -2.86 4.73
CA LEU A 6 -5.22 -3.46 5.93
C LEU A 6 -4.68 -2.64 7.10
N TRP A 7 -5.51 -1.82 7.72
CA TRP A 7 -5.13 -0.98 8.85
C TRP A 7 -5.58 -1.60 10.15
N LEU A 8 -4.64 -1.77 11.05
CA LEU A 8 -4.85 -2.41 12.33
C LEU A 8 -4.38 -1.49 13.47
N CYS A 9 -5.17 -1.41 14.55
CA CYS A 9 -4.78 -0.78 15.80
C CYS A 9 -4.38 -1.86 16.82
N PHE A 10 -3.19 -1.78 17.33
CA PHE A 10 -2.70 -2.64 18.40
C PHE A 10 -2.69 -1.87 19.72
N THR A 11 -3.23 -2.47 20.77
CA THR A 11 -3.24 -1.89 22.12
C THR A 11 -2.59 -2.84 23.11
N VAL A 12 -1.60 -2.34 23.83
CA VAL A 12 -0.91 -3.06 24.91
C VAL A 12 -1.33 -2.45 26.24
N ARG A 13 -1.75 -3.29 27.21
CA ARG A 13 -2.14 -2.87 28.55
C ARG A 13 -1.41 -3.69 29.62
N THR A 14 -0.84 -3.00 30.60
CA THR A 14 -0.19 -3.58 31.77
C THR A 14 -0.58 -2.79 33.02
N PRO A 15 -0.33 -3.27 34.25
CA PRO A 15 -0.65 -2.48 35.46
C PRO A 15 0.06 -1.14 35.51
N GLY A 16 1.26 -1.03 34.93
CA GLY A 16 2.12 0.15 35.14
C GLY A 16 2.67 0.22 36.55
N ALA A 17 3.68 1.05 36.78
CA ALA A 17 4.25 1.28 38.11
C ALA A 17 5.14 2.53 38.11
N HIS A 18 5.69 2.88 39.30
CA HIS A 18 6.79 3.83 39.37
C HIS A 18 8.08 3.20 38.76
N GLY A 19 8.84 3.96 37.99
CA GLY A 19 9.98 3.47 37.19
C GLY A 19 11.08 2.76 38.00
N ALA A 20 11.27 3.13 39.28
CA ALA A 20 12.22 2.46 40.17
C ALA A 20 11.79 1.03 40.58
N TYR A 21 10.53 0.65 40.36
CA TYR A 21 9.95 -0.63 40.78
C TYR A 21 9.70 -1.54 39.55
N ALA A 22 10.75 -1.74 38.76
CA ALA A 22 10.66 -2.48 37.49
C ALA A 22 10.21 -3.95 37.62
N HIS A 23 10.22 -4.51 38.84
CA HIS A 23 9.75 -5.85 39.16
C HIS A 23 8.21 -5.96 39.31
N LEU A 24 7.50 -4.83 39.45
CA LEU A 24 6.05 -4.81 39.69
C LEU A 24 5.21 -4.85 38.41
N SER A 25 5.77 -4.42 37.27
CA SER A 25 5.05 -4.40 36.00
C SER A 25 6.00 -4.44 34.82
N GLU A 26 5.55 -5.04 33.73
CA GLU A 26 6.18 -4.84 32.44
C GLU A 26 5.75 -3.49 31.83
N SER A 27 6.65 -2.91 31.05
CA SER A 27 6.39 -1.66 30.33
C SER A 27 5.61 -1.90 29.05
N ALA A 28 4.42 -1.34 28.93
CA ALA A 28 3.60 -1.44 27.71
C ALA A 28 4.33 -0.92 26.46
N THR A 29 5.16 0.13 26.59
CA THR A 29 5.95 0.65 25.46
C THR A 29 7.08 -0.29 25.05
N LYS A 30 7.72 -1.00 25.98
CA LYS A 30 8.73 -2.03 25.64
C LYS A 30 8.10 -3.25 25.00
N ILE A 31 6.90 -3.65 25.42
CA ILE A 31 6.14 -4.73 24.80
C ILE A 31 5.75 -4.32 23.38
N ALA A 32 5.21 -3.12 23.18
CA ALA A 32 4.85 -2.60 21.87
C ALA A 32 6.05 -2.57 20.91
N ALA A 33 7.22 -2.12 21.38
CA ALA A 33 8.43 -2.09 20.56
C ALA A 33 8.88 -3.50 20.09
N ARG A 34 8.80 -4.52 20.98
CA ARG A 34 9.09 -5.91 20.62
C ARG A 34 8.05 -6.47 19.64
N LEU A 35 6.77 -6.22 19.91
CA LEU A 35 5.67 -6.64 19.04
C LEU A 35 5.81 -6.07 17.62
N ILE A 36 6.15 -4.78 17.49
CA ILE A 36 6.41 -4.13 16.19
C ILE A 36 7.55 -4.84 15.46
N GLY A 37 8.67 -5.14 16.12
CA GLY A 37 9.80 -5.86 15.51
C GLY A 37 9.42 -7.26 15.04
N ASP A 38 8.63 -8.00 15.84
CA ASP A 38 8.16 -9.33 15.47
C ASP A 38 7.18 -9.29 14.29
N LEU A 39 6.29 -8.29 14.23
CA LEU A 39 5.38 -8.07 13.10
C LEU A 39 6.16 -7.75 11.83
N ASP A 40 7.13 -6.84 11.90
CA ASP A 40 7.97 -6.48 10.76
C ASP A 40 8.70 -7.70 10.19
N GLN A 41 9.36 -8.47 11.04
CA GLN A 41 10.06 -9.69 10.63
C GLN A 41 9.13 -10.73 10.01
N ALA A 42 7.92 -10.92 10.54
CA ALA A 42 6.98 -11.94 10.08
C ALA A 42 6.30 -11.57 8.76
N LEU A 43 6.10 -10.29 8.49
CA LEU A 43 5.39 -9.80 7.31
C LEU A 43 6.32 -9.47 6.14
N ALA A 44 7.55 -9.01 6.39
CA ALA A 44 8.53 -8.61 5.38
C ALA A 44 8.87 -9.72 4.35
N GLY A 45 8.73 -11.00 4.73
CA GLY A 45 9.03 -12.13 3.85
C GLY A 45 7.86 -12.63 3.01
N ILE A 46 6.69 -11.98 3.07
CA ILE A 46 5.51 -12.44 2.31
C ILE A 46 5.57 -11.87 0.90
N GLU A 47 5.90 -12.72 -0.05
CA GLU A 47 5.83 -12.43 -1.48
C GLU A 47 4.57 -13.08 -2.07
N VAL A 48 3.92 -12.37 -3.00
CA VAL A 48 2.73 -12.83 -3.69
C VAL A 48 2.95 -12.68 -5.19
N ALA A 49 2.94 -13.79 -5.90
CA ALA A 49 2.98 -13.76 -7.36
C ALA A 49 1.64 -13.23 -7.90
N PRO A 50 1.63 -12.16 -8.69
CA PRO A 50 0.41 -11.66 -9.31
C PRO A 50 -0.15 -12.69 -10.30
N PRO A 51 -1.48 -12.82 -10.40
CA PRO A 51 -2.10 -13.82 -11.25
C PRO A 51 -1.93 -13.51 -12.75
N GLY A 52 -1.62 -14.55 -13.53
CA GLY A 52 -1.67 -14.56 -15.00
C GLY A 52 -0.99 -13.36 -15.69
N ARG A 53 -1.71 -12.70 -16.60
CA ARG A 53 -1.21 -11.58 -17.42
C ARG A 53 -0.72 -10.37 -16.63
N ILE A 54 -1.14 -10.22 -15.38
CA ILE A 54 -0.64 -9.16 -14.49
C ILE A 54 0.83 -9.38 -14.17
N GLY A 55 1.23 -10.63 -13.93
CA GLY A 55 2.64 -11.00 -13.72
C GLY A 55 3.51 -10.69 -14.93
N GLU A 56 3.03 -10.98 -16.15
CA GLU A 56 3.72 -10.66 -17.40
C GLU A 56 3.93 -9.14 -17.55
N ALA A 57 2.88 -8.36 -17.32
CA ALA A 57 2.94 -6.91 -17.40
C ALA A 57 3.89 -6.31 -16.35
N LEU A 58 3.90 -6.84 -15.12
CA LEU A 58 4.82 -6.42 -14.07
C LEU A 58 6.27 -6.68 -14.45
N ALA A 59 6.58 -7.87 -14.95
CA ALA A 59 7.93 -8.20 -15.39
C ALA A 59 8.41 -7.26 -16.51
N ALA A 60 7.56 -7.00 -17.51
CA ALA A 60 7.86 -6.07 -18.60
C ALA A 60 7.97 -4.61 -18.13
N GLY A 61 7.18 -4.22 -17.12
CA GLY A 61 7.11 -2.86 -16.59
C GLY A 61 8.07 -2.57 -15.44
N ALA A 62 8.87 -3.53 -14.96
CA ALA A 62 9.67 -3.39 -13.74
C ALA A 62 10.58 -2.16 -13.75
N ALA A 63 11.37 -1.97 -14.81
CA ALA A 63 12.24 -0.81 -14.95
C ALA A 63 11.47 0.52 -15.08
N ALA A 64 10.25 0.50 -15.65
CA ALA A 64 9.40 1.67 -15.71
C ALA A 64 8.81 2.01 -14.34
N ALA A 65 8.43 1.00 -13.56
CA ALA A 65 7.97 1.15 -12.18
C ALA A 65 9.05 1.79 -11.29
N ASP A 66 10.28 1.28 -11.36
CA ASP A 66 11.40 1.82 -10.58
C ASP A 66 11.75 3.26 -10.99
N ARG A 67 11.68 3.59 -12.28
CA ARG A 67 11.86 4.99 -12.74
C ARG A 67 10.75 5.92 -12.26
N ALA A 68 9.49 5.45 -12.26
CA ALA A 68 8.35 6.28 -11.91
C ALA A 68 8.14 6.42 -10.40
N MET A 69 8.42 5.38 -9.61
CA MET A 69 8.07 5.32 -8.19
C MET A 69 9.27 5.14 -7.25
N GLY A 70 10.48 5.18 -7.80
CA GLY A 70 11.72 4.98 -7.05
C GLY A 70 12.27 3.55 -7.14
N GLU A 71 13.57 3.43 -7.00
CA GLU A 71 14.29 2.14 -7.03
C GLU A 71 13.71 1.15 -6.01
N GLY A 72 13.46 -0.08 -6.45
CA GLY A 72 12.84 -1.14 -5.65
C GLY A 72 11.31 -1.19 -5.69
N ALA A 73 10.64 -0.24 -6.36
CA ALA A 73 9.18 -0.22 -6.46
C ALA A 73 8.62 -1.50 -7.08
N ALA A 74 9.25 -2.03 -8.13
CA ALA A 74 8.84 -3.27 -8.78
C ALA A 74 8.84 -4.48 -7.81
N VAL A 75 9.80 -4.53 -6.90
CA VAL A 75 9.90 -5.57 -5.87
C VAL A 75 8.79 -5.41 -4.83
N ILE A 76 8.58 -4.18 -4.34
CA ILE A 76 7.57 -3.86 -3.31
C ILE A 76 6.14 -4.10 -3.83
N MET A 77 5.89 -3.99 -5.14
CA MET A 77 4.60 -4.29 -5.74
C MET A 77 4.11 -5.71 -5.48
N GLN A 78 5.03 -6.65 -5.25
CA GLN A 78 4.74 -8.08 -5.05
C GLN A 78 4.88 -8.52 -3.58
N ARG A 79 5.22 -7.61 -2.67
CA ARG A 79 5.44 -7.91 -1.25
C ARG A 79 4.35 -7.31 -0.36
N VAL A 80 4.04 -8.01 0.71
CA VAL A 80 3.36 -7.40 1.85
C VAL A 80 4.32 -6.41 2.48
N THR A 81 3.83 -5.20 2.77
CA THR A 81 4.62 -4.17 3.45
C THR A 81 3.91 -3.73 4.72
N LEU A 82 4.69 -3.41 5.75
CA LEU A 82 4.22 -2.90 7.03
C LEU A 82 4.81 -1.50 7.26
N ASN A 83 3.96 -0.56 7.63
CA ASN A 83 4.37 0.74 8.15
C ASN A 83 3.66 0.97 9.49
N ILE A 84 4.38 1.49 10.47
CA ILE A 84 3.79 1.94 11.73
C ILE A 84 3.56 3.45 11.62
N GLY A 85 2.30 3.82 11.39
CA GLY A 85 1.92 5.21 11.14
C GLY A 85 1.87 6.05 12.40
N THR A 86 1.40 5.48 13.50
CA THR A 86 1.32 6.15 14.81
C THR A 86 1.79 5.22 15.92
N ILE A 87 2.36 5.81 16.99
CA ILE A 87 2.65 5.12 18.25
C ILE A 87 2.48 6.10 19.39
N GLN A 88 1.73 5.70 20.42
CA GLN A 88 1.44 6.52 21.59
C GLN A 88 1.55 5.70 22.86
N GLY A 89 2.27 6.20 23.88
CA GLY A 89 2.41 5.51 25.16
C GLY A 89 3.29 6.26 26.15
N GLY A 90 3.06 6.00 27.44
CA GLY A 90 3.81 6.63 28.53
C GLY A 90 3.26 7.99 28.94
N LEU A 91 3.55 8.40 30.17
CA LEU A 91 3.15 9.69 30.78
C LEU A 91 4.35 10.51 31.23
N LYS A 92 5.30 9.89 31.92
CA LYS A 92 6.50 10.54 32.49
C LYS A 92 7.69 9.58 32.45
N VAL A 93 8.90 10.14 32.37
CA VAL A 93 10.15 9.37 32.33
C VAL A 93 10.35 8.40 33.47
N ASN A 94 9.84 8.75 34.69
CA ASN A 94 9.97 7.96 35.89
C ASN A 94 8.77 7.04 36.18
N MET A 95 7.96 6.74 35.19
CA MET A 95 6.84 5.79 35.29
C MET A 95 7.04 4.64 34.30
N ILE A 96 6.64 3.44 34.71
CA ILE A 96 6.48 2.29 33.79
C ILE A 96 5.14 2.46 33.10
N PRO A 97 5.10 2.64 31.77
CA PRO A 97 3.86 2.82 31.03
C PRO A 97 2.91 1.63 31.18
N GLY A 98 1.67 1.91 31.60
CA GLY A 98 0.60 0.91 31.68
C GLY A 98 -0.19 0.75 30.39
N ALA A 99 0.01 1.63 29.41
CA ALA A 99 -0.64 1.56 28.12
C ALA A 99 0.29 2.03 27.00
N CYS A 100 0.16 1.38 25.84
CA CYS A 100 0.73 1.81 24.56
C CYS A 100 -0.17 1.35 23.43
N SER A 101 -0.41 2.21 22.45
CA SER A 101 -1.10 1.84 21.22
C SER A 101 -0.28 2.24 20.01
N PHE A 102 -0.44 1.51 18.91
CA PHE A 102 0.14 1.85 17.63
C PHE A 102 -0.77 1.40 16.48
N GLU A 103 -0.72 2.15 15.39
CA GLU A 103 -1.48 1.84 14.17
C GLU A 103 -0.53 1.39 13.07
N ALA A 104 -0.91 0.27 12.46
CA ALA A 104 -0.16 -0.40 11.40
C ALA A 104 -0.90 -0.28 10.06
N ASP A 105 -0.23 0.23 9.04
CA ASP A 105 -0.65 0.20 7.64
C ASP A 105 0.04 -0.97 6.94
N ILE A 106 -0.69 -2.06 6.77
CA ILE A 106 -0.24 -3.23 6.04
C ILE A 106 -0.76 -3.12 4.61
N ARG A 107 0.12 -3.22 3.61
CA ARG A 107 -0.28 -3.19 2.20
C ARG A 107 -0.21 -4.58 1.60
N LEU A 108 -1.35 -5.06 1.12
CA LEU A 108 -1.47 -6.34 0.43
C LEU A 108 -1.27 -6.15 -1.08
N PRO A 109 -0.39 -6.92 -1.73
CA PRO A 109 -0.22 -6.89 -3.18
C PRO A 109 -1.40 -7.56 -3.91
N VAL A 110 -1.53 -7.33 -5.21
CA VAL A 110 -2.52 -8.01 -6.05
C VAL A 110 -2.30 -9.52 -6.00
N GLY A 111 -3.36 -10.27 -5.71
CA GLY A 111 -3.31 -11.70 -5.43
C GLY A 111 -3.10 -12.04 -3.96
N GLY A 112 -2.71 -11.07 -3.13
CA GLY A 112 -2.63 -11.22 -1.67
C GLY A 112 -3.99 -11.11 -1.01
N THR A 113 -4.18 -11.82 0.09
CA THR A 113 -5.43 -11.82 0.86
C THR A 113 -5.16 -11.56 2.33
N LYS A 114 -6.17 -11.06 3.03
CA LYS A 114 -6.15 -10.91 4.50
C LYS A 114 -5.84 -12.25 5.20
N ALA A 115 -6.32 -13.36 4.64
CA ALA A 115 -6.07 -14.71 5.18
C ALA A 115 -4.59 -15.14 5.12
N MET A 116 -3.76 -14.53 4.30
CA MET A 116 -2.31 -14.77 4.28
C MET A 116 -1.57 -14.09 5.44
N VAL A 117 -2.13 -13.01 5.97
CA VAL A 117 -1.48 -12.13 6.95
C VAL A 117 -1.99 -12.38 8.36
N MET A 118 -3.32 -12.44 8.58
CA MET A 118 -3.91 -12.52 9.91
C MET A 118 -3.44 -13.73 10.73
N PRO A 119 -3.30 -14.96 10.20
CA PRO A 119 -2.82 -16.07 10.99
C PRO A 119 -1.39 -15.87 11.53
N ARG A 120 -0.54 -15.12 10.81
CA ARG A 120 0.82 -14.78 11.28
C ARG A 120 0.76 -13.76 12.41
N ILE A 121 -0.09 -12.75 12.30
CA ILE A 121 -0.35 -11.76 13.35
C ILE A 121 -0.89 -12.45 14.61
N ASP A 122 -1.88 -13.33 14.47
CA ASP A 122 -2.46 -14.08 15.57
C ASP A 122 -1.42 -14.99 16.27
N ALA A 123 -0.52 -15.60 15.49
CA ALA A 123 0.57 -16.40 16.04
C ALA A 123 1.55 -15.56 16.86
N ILE A 124 1.81 -14.32 16.44
CA ILE A 124 2.63 -13.39 17.19
C ILE A 124 1.91 -12.95 18.47
N LEU A 125 0.64 -12.53 18.36
CA LEU A 125 -0.15 -12.04 19.51
C LEU A 125 -0.28 -13.06 20.63
N ARG A 126 -0.28 -14.37 20.34
CA ARG A 126 -0.24 -15.42 21.39
C ARG A 126 0.97 -15.30 22.32
N ARG A 127 2.06 -14.68 21.88
CA ARG A 127 3.25 -14.42 22.70
C ARG A 127 3.14 -13.14 23.55
N TYR A 128 2.13 -12.35 23.28
CA TYR A 128 1.88 -11.04 23.91
C TYR A 128 0.47 -10.96 24.52
N PRO A 129 0.19 -11.67 25.62
CA PRO A 129 -1.16 -11.77 26.20
C PRO A 129 -1.74 -10.43 26.67
N SER A 130 -0.88 -9.42 26.87
CA SER A 130 -1.29 -8.05 27.20
C SER A 130 -1.63 -7.18 25.97
N ALA A 131 -1.50 -7.72 24.76
CA ALA A 131 -1.77 -7.01 23.52
C ALA A 131 -3.07 -7.50 22.87
N THR A 132 -3.83 -6.56 22.31
CA THR A 132 -5.01 -6.80 21.47
C THR A 132 -4.86 -6.12 20.14
N VAL A 133 -5.61 -6.57 19.12
CA VAL A 133 -5.66 -5.97 17.80
C VAL A 133 -7.10 -5.72 17.39
N GLU A 134 -7.34 -4.57 16.77
CA GLU A 134 -8.61 -4.18 16.15
C GLU A 134 -8.38 -3.75 14.71
N GLU A 135 -9.30 -4.13 13.80
CA GLU A 135 -9.26 -3.67 12.42
C GLU A 135 -9.86 -2.28 12.32
N ILE A 136 -9.10 -1.34 11.75
CA ILE A 136 -9.58 0.03 11.47
C ILE A 136 -10.20 0.08 10.07
N ASN A 137 -9.53 -0.51 9.09
CA ASN A 137 -9.96 -0.49 7.69
C ASN A 137 -9.35 -1.65 6.91
N PHE A 138 -10.14 -2.18 6.00
CA PHE A 138 -9.68 -3.18 5.05
C PHE A 138 -10.32 -2.98 3.68
N THR A 139 -9.52 -3.18 2.64
CA THR A 139 -9.99 -3.21 1.26
C THR A 139 -9.24 -4.32 0.52
N GLU A 140 -9.91 -5.04 -0.36
CA GLU A 140 -9.25 -6.05 -1.21
C GLU A 140 -8.38 -5.39 -2.29
N PRO A 141 -7.20 -5.96 -2.59
CA PRO A 141 -6.42 -5.57 -3.76
C PRO A 141 -7.23 -5.73 -5.04
N ALA A 142 -7.10 -4.79 -5.95
CA ALA A 142 -7.89 -4.78 -7.17
C ALA A 142 -7.01 -4.61 -8.41
N ALA A 143 -7.30 -5.39 -9.45
CA ALA A 143 -6.64 -5.26 -10.75
C ALA A 143 -7.61 -5.58 -11.89
N CYS A 144 -7.28 -5.12 -13.09
CA CYS A 144 -7.92 -5.51 -14.33
C CYS A 144 -6.86 -5.91 -15.36
N ASP A 145 -7.31 -6.45 -16.49
CA ASP A 145 -6.41 -6.91 -17.55
C ASP A 145 -5.48 -5.77 -18.02
N PRO A 146 -4.16 -5.89 -17.88
CA PRO A 146 -3.20 -4.87 -18.30
C PRO A 146 -3.13 -4.69 -19.82
N PHE A 147 -3.74 -5.61 -20.59
CA PHE A 147 -3.80 -5.58 -22.05
C PHE A 147 -5.21 -5.29 -22.59
N HIS A 148 -6.05 -4.68 -21.75
CA HIS A 148 -7.37 -4.20 -22.16
C HIS A 148 -7.23 -3.13 -23.24
N GLU A 149 -8.20 -3.03 -24.16
CA GLU A 149 -8.18 -2.08 -25.28
C GLU A 149 -7.94 -0.62 -24.86
N MET A 150 -8.52 -0.18 -23.74
CA MET A 150 -8.30 1.16 -23.19
C MET A 150 -6.81 1.44 -22.90
N VAL A 151 -6.05 0.43 -22.46
CA VAL A 151 -4.60 0.55 -22.29
C VAL A 151 -3.91 0.79 -23.64
N GLY A 152 -4.42 0.15 -24.70
CA GLY A 152 -3.96 0.38 -26.08
C GLY A 152 -4.16 1.84 -26.50
N TYR A 153 -5.34 2.40 -26.28
CA TYR A 153 -5.63 3.80 -26.60
C TYR A 153 -4.76 4.77 -25.78
N LEU A 154 -4.63 4.55 -24.48
CA LEU A 154 -3.77 5.39 -23.62
C LEU A 154 -2.31 5.38 -24.10
N ARG A 155 -1.76 4.20 -24.45
CA ARG A 155 -0.38 4.08 -24.95
C ARG A 155 -0.20 4.75 -26.31
N ALA A 156 -1.12 4.52 -27.25
CA ALA A 156 -1.07 5.12 -28.58
C ALA A 156 -1.09 6.65 -28.51
N ASN A 157 -2.01 7.21 -27.70
CA ASN A 157 -2.15 8.66 -27.55
C ASN A 157 -1.00 9.28 -26.76
N ALA A 158 -0.48 8.61 -25.71
CA ALA A 158 0.71 9.08 -25.02
C ALA A 158 1.91 9.17 -25.97
N ARG A 159 2.12 8.14 -26.79
CA ARG A 159 3.18 8.12 -27.80
C ARG A 159 2.99 9.23 -28.84
N ALA A 160 1.77 9.48 -29.30
CA ALA A 160 1.47 10.53 -30.27
C ALA A 160 1.72 11.93 -29.71
N VAL A 161 1.38 12.16 -28.42
CA VAL A 161 1.50 13.48 -27.78
C VAL A 161 2.94 13.80 -27.34
N SER A 162 3.71 12.82 -26.88
CA SER A 162 5.04 13.07 -26.27
C SER A 162 6.16 12.14 -26.75
N GLY A 163 5.87 11.16 -27.60
CA GLY A 163 6.85 10.13 -27.98
C GLY A 163 7.12 9.07 -26.92
N ILE A 164 6.50 9.17 -25.73
CA ILE A 164 6.65 8.21 -24.63
C ILE A 164 5.68 7.05 -24.83
N ASP A 165 6.18 5.82 -24.72
CA ASP A 165 5.36 4.60 -24.71
C ASP A 165 5.23 4.08 -23.28
N PRO A 166 4.14 4.43 -22.56
CA PRO A 166 3.96 4.00 -21.17
C PRO A 166 3.68 2.50 -21.09
N LEU A 167 4.22 1.87 -20.06
CA LEU A 167 3.94 0.46 -19.74
C LEU A 167 2.96 0.35 -18.58
N PRO A 168 2.04 -0.63 -18.59
CA PRO A 168 1.16 -0.88 -17.47
C PRO A 168 1.95 -1.36 -16.26
N VAL A 169 1.70 -0.75 -15.12
CA VAL A 169 2.28 -1.08 -13.82
C VAL A 169 1.20 -1.18 -12.76
N LEU A 170 1.54 -1.70 -11.57
CA LEU A 170 0.67 -1.64 -10.40
C LEU A 170 0.98 -0.38 -9.58
N SER A 171 -0.04 0.19 -8.95
CA SER A 171 0.14 1.25 -7.97
C SER A 171 0.51 0.67 -6.59
N LEU A 172 1.43 1.31 -5.90
CA LEU A 172 1.78 1.00 -4.51
C LEU A 172 0.71 1.51 -3.53
N GLY A 173 0.00 2.58 -3.91
CA GLY A 173 -1.11 3.18 -3.17
C GLY A 173 -2.47 2.78 -3.72
N GLY A 174 -3.51 2.96 -2.89
CA GLY A 174 -4.90 2.79 -3.31
C GLY A 174 -5.44 4.02 -4.03
N SER A 175 -6.39 3.80 -4.93
CA SER A 175 -7.09 4.86 -5.68
C SER A 175 -8.59 4.57 -5.75
N ASP A 176 -9.38 5.56 -6.17
CA ASP A 176 -10.83 5.35 -6.34
C ASP A 176 -11.17 4.45 -7.54
N ALA A 177 -10.21 4.21 -8.43
CA ALA A 177 -10.38 3.23 -9.52
C ALA A 177 -10.68 1.80 -8.99
N ARG A 178 -10.26 1.47 -7.76
CA ARG A 178 -10.60 0.19 -7.11
C ARG A 178 -12.11 -0.02 -6.99
N LEU A 179 -12.87 1.03 -6.76
CA LEU A 179 -14.33 0.95 -6.57
C LEU A 179 -15.03 0.44 -7.82
N TRP A 180 -14.52 0.80 -8.99
CA TRP A 180 -14.99 0.29 -10.28
C TRP A 180 -14.52 -1.14 -10.51
N ARG A 181 -13.23 -1.42 -10.30
CA ARG A 181 -12.65 -2.76 -10.46
C ARG A 181 -13.33 -3.80 -9.58
N GLN A 182 -13.68 -3.46 -8.33
CA GLN A 182 -14.42 -4.32 -7.41
C GLN A 182 -15.85 -4.61 -7.88
N ARG A 183 -16.39 -3.81 -8.80
CA ARG A 183 -17.68 -4.04 -9.46
C ARG A 183 -17.56 -4.73 -10.82
N GLY A 184 -16.35 -5.21 -11.17
CA GLY A 184 -16.06 -5.84 -12.46
C GLY A 184 -15.96 -4.87 -13.63
N ILE A 185 -15.89 -3.56 -13.37
CA ILE A 185 -15.73 -2.52 -14.38
C ILE A 185 -14.24 -2.21 -14.54
N PRO A 186 -13.65 -2.41 -15.73
CA PRO A 186 -12.26 -2.07 -15.98
C PRO A 186 -12.00 -0.58 -15.75
N ALA A 187 -11.01 -0.26 -14.92
CA ALA A 187 -10.64 1.10 -14.60
C ALA A 187 -9.11 1.24 -14.56
N PHE A 188 -8.60 2.20 -15.31
CA PHE A 188 -7.18 2.46 -15.49
C PHE A 188 -6.84 3.85 -15.01
N ILE A 189 -5.63 4.02 -14.49
CA ILE A 189 -5.09 5.31 -14.07
C ILE A 189 -3.98 5.66 -15.03
N TYR A 190 -4.05 6.85 -15.58
CA TYR A 190 -2.99 7.52 -16.28
C TYR A 190 -2.90 8.93 -15.73
N GLY A 191 -1.88 9.22 -14.96
CA GLY A 191 -1.75 10.47 -14.21
C GLY A 191 -0.35 11.05 -14.26
N PRO A 192 -0.16 12.31 -13.87
CA PRO A 192 1.15 12.91 -13.75
C PRO A 192 1.91 12.26 -12.60
N TYR A 193 3.24 12.37 -12.63
CA TYR A 193 4.08 11.91 -11.54
C TYR A 193 4.10 12.96 -10.41
N PRO A 194 3.56 12.65 -9.22
CA PRO A 194 3.57 13.59 -8.12
C PRO A 194 4.97 13.68 -7.50
N ARG A 195 5.43 14.89 -7.24
CA ARG A 195 6.63 15.16 -6.46
C ARG A 195 6.25 15.38 -5.00
N GLY A 196 6.95 14.72 -4.07
CA GLY A 196 6.67 14.85 -2.65
C GLY A 196 5.31 14.29 -2.22
N MET A 197 4.87 13.16 -2.79
CA MET A 197 3.57 12.54 -2.47
C MET A 197 3.40 12.34 -0.96
N GLY A 198 2.30 12.87 -0.41
CA GLY A 198 1.99 12.85 1.02
C GLY A 198 2.85 13.75 1.89
N GLN A 199 3.69 14.61 1.31
CA GLN A 199 4.52 15.57 2.02
C GLN A 199 3.94 16.99 1.89
N ARG A 200 4.51 17.91 2.69
CA ARG A 200 4.24 19.34 2.51
C ARG A 200 4.75 19.77 1.13
N ASP A 201 3.99 20.63 0.47
CA ASP A 201 4.32 21.16 -0.86
C ASP A 201 4.28 20.11 -1.99
N GLU A 202 3.46 19.06 -1.84
CA GLU A 202 3.17 18.11 -2.93
C GLU A 202 2.75 18.85 -4.19
N ASN A 203 3.37 18.51 -5.32
CA ASN A 203 3.14 19.21 -6.59
C ASN A 203 3.33 18.29 -7.80
N VAL A 204 2.86 18.77 -8.96
CA VAL A 204 3.08 18.14 -10.26
C VAL A 204 3.63 19.16 -11.25
N ASP A 205 4.32 18.70 -12.27
CA ASP A 205 4.76 19.54 -13.38
C ASP A 205 3.56 19.95 -14.24
N ALA A 206 3.46 21.24 -14.60
CA ALA A 206 2.32 21.75 -15.35
C ALA A 206 2.25 21.21 -16.78
N GLU A 207 3.40 21.02 -17.43
CA GLU A 207 3.44 20.46 -18.80
C GLU A 207 3.06 18.98 -18.78
N GLU A 208 3.50 18.24 -17.77
CA GLU A 208 3.10 16.85 -17.56
C GLU A 208 1.60 16.74 -17.28
N TYR A 209 1.03 17.63 -16.46
CA TYR A 209 -0.41 17.69 -16.24
C TYR A 209 -1.19 17.92 -17.54
N LEU A 210 -0.76 18.89 -18.36
CA LEU A 210 -1.38 19.16 -19.66
C LEU A 210 -1.23 17.99 -20.64
N HIS A 211 -0.09 17.28 -20.61
CA HIS A 211 0.09 16.03 -21.36
C HIS A 211 -0.97 15.01 -20.98
N VAL A 212 -1.16 14.77 -19.67
CA VAL A 212 -2.16 13.82 -19.15
C VAL A 212 -3.56 14.17 -19.61
N VAL A 213 -3.95 15.47 -19.53
CA VAL A 213 -5.26 15.94 -20.03
C VAL A 213 -5.45 15.63 -21.50
N LYS A 214 -4.45 15.91 -22.36
CA LYS A 214 -4.51 15.62 -23.81
C LYS A 214 -4.68 14.12 -24.07
N VAL A 215 -3.90 13.27 -23.39
CA VAL A 215 -3.97 11.82 -23.53
C VAL A 215 -5.35 11.29 -23.14
N HIS A 216 -5.93 11.78 -22.02
CA HIS A 216 -7.26 11.37 -21.59
C HIS A 216 -8.34 11.75 -22.61
N VAL A 217 -8.32 12.99 -23.10
CA VAL A 217 -9.31 13.47 -24.08
C VAL A 217 -9.25 12.63 -25.37
N LEU A 218 -8.06 12.43 -25.91
CA LEU A 218 -7.87 11.65 -27.14
C LEU A 218 -8.28 10.20 -26.94
N SER A 219 -7.88 9.57 -25.81
CA SER A 219 -8.21 8.17 -25.54
C SER A 219 -9.71 7.94 -25.33
N ALA A 220 -10.40 8.89 -24.67
CA ALA A 220 -11.84 8.84 -24.53
C ALA A 220 -12.55 8.99 -25.89
N PHE A 221 -12.08 9.92 -26.74
CA PHE A 221 -12.61 10.11 -28.07
C PHE A 221 -12.43 8.87 -28.94
N ASP A 222 -11.24 8.30 -29.00
CA ASP A 222 -10.94 7.11 -29.80
C ASP A 222 -11.77 5.90 -29.34
N TYR A 223 -11.85 5.69 -28.02
CA TYR A 223 -12.63 4.59 -27.45
C TYR A 223 -14.12 4.69 -27.81
N LEU A 224 -14.72 5.87 -27.63
CA LEU A 224 -16.14 6.10 -27.92
C LEU A 224 -16.42 6.05 -29.43
N SER A 225 -15.47 6.48 -30.27
CA SER A 225 -15.62 6.45 -31.73
C SER A 225 -15.45 5.05 -32.32
N SER A 226 -14.75 4.15 -31.62
CA SER A 226 -14.57 2.75 -32.08
C SER A 226 -15.70 1.81 -31.64
N ALA A 227 -16.53 2.25 -30.69
CA ALA A 227 -17.67 1.48 -30.17
C ALA A 227 -18.95 1.61 -31.04
N GLY A 228 -18.90 2.30 -32.19
CA GLY A 228 -19.94 2.39 -33.21
C GLY A 228 -19.58 1.55 -34.39
#